data_4ee4cef130e51d49e891022103d4c50f
#
_entry.id   4ee4cef130e51d49e891022103d4c50f
#
_cell.length_a   1.000
_cell.length_b   1.000
_cell.length_c   1.000
_cell.angle_alpha   90.00
_cell.angle_beta   90.00
_cell.angle_gamma   90.00
#
_symmetry.space_group_name_H-M   'P 1'
#
loop_
_entity.id
_entity.type
_entity.pdbx_description
1 polymer ?
#
loop_
_entity_poly.entity_id
_entity_poly.type
_entity_poly.pdbx_seq_one_letter_code
_entity_poly.pdbx_strand_id
1 'polypeptide(L)'
;LGGFITYPGITPDLDIYISPAWEPKKYHPENRVAKRNRVSSFPFPQVFDTLGVSILEQSKIHKKNLLCMDELGFFEKESYQFQKAVLQCLQEETPILGAVKEAPIPWLDGIKNHPNVKLIPISLENRDRIPSVIAEILESSLKKRI
;
A
#
# COMPACT_ATOMS: atom_id res chain seq x y z
N LEU A 1 -8.32 -10.66 -3.94
CA LEU A 1 -7.36 -9.70 -3.44
C LEU A 1 -7.36 -8.45 -4.31
N GLY A 2 -7.61 -7.32 -3.72
CA GLY A 2 -7.52 -6.01 -4.38
C GLY A 2 -6.33 -5.20 -3.86
N GLY A 3 -6.32 -3.90 -4.19
CA GLY A 3 -5.27 -3.01 -3.76
C GLY A 3 -4.04 -3.06 -4.66
N PHE A 4 -2.92 -2.60 -4.13
CA PHE A 4 -1.68 -2.45 -4.91
C PHE A 4 -0.47 -3.01 -4.18
N ILE A 5 0.58 -3.27 -4.96
CA ILE A 5 1.92 -3.54 -4.46
C ILE A 5 2.90 -2.57 -5.12
N THR A 6 3.91 -2.15 -4.36
CA THR A 6 5.07 -1.43 -4.91
C THR A 6 6.31 -2.30 -4.77
N TYR A 7 7.22 -2.23 -5.72
CA TYR A 7 8.36 -3.14 -5.77
C TYR A 7 9.51 -2.52 -6.55
N PRO A 8 10.76 -2.91 -6.23
CA PRO A 8 11.92 -2.46 -6.99
C PRO A 8 11.99 -3.13 -8.37
N GLY A 9 12.66 -2.46 -9.29
CA GLY A 9 12.95 -3.01 -10.61
C GLY A 9 13.92 -4.17 -10.57
N ILE A 10 14.01 -4.85 -11.71
CA ILE A 10 14.98 -5.93 -11.91
C ILE A 10 16.35 -5.28 -12.11
N THR A 11 17.40 -5.88 -11.55
CA THR A 11 18.75 -5.34 -11.53
C THR A 11 19.26 -4.90 -12.91
N PRO A 12 20.07 -3.83 -13.01
CA PRO A 12 20.63 -2.98 -11.94
C PRO A 12 19.70 -1.83 -11.55
N ASP A 13 18.49 -1.85 -12.04
CA ASP A 13 17.49 -0.81 -11.88
C ASP A 13 17.02 -0.73 -10.43
N LEU A 14 17.12 0.47 -9.84
CA LEU A 14 16.65 0.76 -8.50
C LEU A 14 15.32 1.52 -8.49
N ASP A 15 14.70 1.68 -9.66
CA ASP A 15 13.41 2.35 -9.78
C ASP A 15 12.32 1.55 -9.06
N ILE A 16 11.28 2.23 -8.63
CA ILE A 16 10.15 1.62 -7.93
C ILE A 16 8.93 1.67 -8.82
N TYR A 17 8.20 0.58 -8.85
CA TYR A 17 6.99 0.40 -9.68
C TYR A 17 5.78 0.09 -8.82
N ILE A 18 4.59 0.36 -9.37
CA ILE A 18 3.32 0.01 -8.75
C ILE A 18 2.51 -0.87 -9.70
N SER A 19 1.84 -1.87 -9.15
CA SER A 19 0.90 -2.71 -9.93
C SER A 19 -0.30 -3.09 -9.07
N PRO A 20 -1.44 -3.42 -9.70
CA PRO A 20 -2.53 -4.05 -8.99
C PRO A 20 -2.05 -5.36 -8.32
N ALA A 21 -2.54 -5.62 -7.12
CA ALA A 21 -2.15 -6.83 -6.38
C ALA A 21 -2.61 -8.13 -7.08
N TRP A 22 -3.60 -8.04 -7.97
CA TRP A 22 -4.16 -9.19 -8.71
C TRP A 22 -3.51 -9.42 -10.08
N GLU A 23 -2.51 -8.63 -10.47
CA GLU A 23 -1.85 -8.75 -11.76
C GLU A 23 -0.37 -9.08 -11.60
N PRO A 24 0.26 -9.67 -12.63
CA PRO A 24 1.71 -9.83 -12.65
C PRO A 24 2.43 -8.48 -12.58
N LYS A 25 3.62 -8.47 -12.00
CA LYS A 25 4.45 -7.27 -11.93
C LYS A 25 4.86 -6.80 -13.31
N LYS A 26 4.71 -5.51 -13.56
CA LYS A 26 5.15 -4.83 -14.79
C LYS A 26 6.28 -3.86 -14.46
N TYR A 27 7.15 -3.62 -15.45
CA TYR A 27 8.33 -2.77 -15.30
C TYR A 27 8.40 -1.77 -16.45
N HIS A 28 7.39 -0.92 -16.55
CA HIS A 28 7.25 0.08 -17.61
C HIS A 28 7.31 1.50 -17.04
N PRO A 29 7.72 2.51 -17.87
CA PRO A 29 7.70 3.90 -17.39
C PRO A 29 6.34 4.37 -16.90
N GLU A 30 5.26 3.84 -17.44
CA GLU A 30 3.89 4.24 -17.10
C GLU A 30 3.46 3.80 -15.68
N ASN A 31 4.08 2.75 -15.15
CA ASN A 31 3.81 2.32 -13.78
C ASN A 31 4.98 2.53 -12.83
N ARG A 32 5.94 3.33 -13.23
CA ARG A 32 7.08 3.69 -12.39
C ARG A 32 6.69 4.86 -11.48
N VAL A 33 6.75 4.67 -10.19
CA VAL A 33 6.38 5.67 -9.19
C VAL A 33 7.56 6.44 -8.63
N ALA A 34 8.78 5.93 -8.79
CA ALA A 34 9.98 6.64 -8.39
C ALA A 34 11.19 6.15 -9.17
N LYS A 35 12.07 7.09 -9.47
CA LYS A 35 13.40 6.81 -10.01
C LYS A 35 14.41 6.94 -8.89
N ARG A 36 15.27 5.97 -8.72
CA ARG A 36 16.27 5.94 -7.64
C ARG A 36 17.67 5.69 -8.18
N ASN A 37 18.65 6.30 -7.52
CA ASN A 37 20.05 5.92 -7.64
C ASN A 37 20.64 5.81 -6.24
N ARG A 38 21.95 5.57 -6.11
CA ARG A 38 22.61 5.38 -4.81
C ARG A 38 22.56 6.62 -3.89
N VAL A 39 22.35 7.80 -4.46
CA VAL A 39 22.49 9.08 -3.73
C VAL A 39 21.11 9.72 -3.52
N SER A 40 20.17 9.57 -4.45
CA SER A 40 18.91 10.30 -4.44
C SER A 40 17.76 9.47 -4.99
N SER A 41 16.55 9.94 -4.71
CA SER A 41 15.32 9.38 -5.24
C SER A 41 14.43 10.50 -5.78
N PHE A 42 13.72 10.21 -6.87
CA PHE A 42 12.83 11.15 -7.55
C PHE A 42 11.47 10.51 -7.71
N PRO A 43 10.48 10.84 -6.85
CA PRO A 43 9.13 10.32 -7.01
C PRO A 43 8.41 10.93 -8.20
N PHE A 44 7.45 10.19 -8.74
CA PHE A 44 6.53 10.65 -9.76
C PHE A 44 5.12 10.69 -9.17
N PRO A 45 4.75 11.79 -8.47
CA PRO A 45 3.48 11.87 -7.74
C PRO A 45 2.26 11.62 -8.60
N GLN A 46 2.30 12.03 -9.87
CA GLN A 46 1.18 11.86 -10.79
C GLN A 46 0.86 10.39 -11.09
N VAL A 47 1.84 9.48 -11.00
CA VAL A 47 1.58 8.05 -11.22
C VAL A 47 0.75 7.48 -10.08
N PHE A 48 1.05 7.84 -8.85
CA PHE A 48 0.19 7.48 -7.72
C PHE A 48 -1.20 8.11 -7.85
N ASP A 49 -1.26 9.38 -8.24
CA ASP A 49 -2.53 10.11 -8.33
C ASP A 49 -3.42 9.64 -9.48
N THR A 50 -2.88 8.98 -10.49
CA THR A 50 -3.65 8.44 -11.60
C THR A 50 -3.78 6.92 -11.51
N LEU A 51 -2.71 6.18 -11.75
CA LEU A 51 -2.74 4.72 -11.73
C LEU A 51 -3.03 4.17 -10.34
N GLY A 52 -2.41 4.73 -9.29
CA GLY A 52 -2.66 4.29 -7.91
C GLY A 52 -4.13 4.46 -7.51
N VAL A 53 -4.71 5.61 -7.80
CA VAL A 53 -6.15 5.88 -7.54
C VAL A 53 -7.02 4.93 -8.34
N SER A 54 -6.72 4.72 -9.62
CA SER A 54 -7.46 3.80 -10.49
C SER A 54 -7.48 2.37 -9.94
N ILE A 55 -6.34 1.89 -9.44
CA ILE A 55 -6.25 0.56 -8.83
C ILE A 55 -7.20 0.43 -7.64
N LEU A 56 -7.24 1.44 -6.76
CA LEU A 56 -8.14 1.42 -5.61
C LEU A 56 -9.61 1.51 -6.02
N GLU A 57 -9.93 2.33 -7.02
CA GLU A 57 -11.29 2.43 -7.55
C GLU A 57 -11.76 1.12 -8.18
N GLN A 58 -10.91 0.47 -8.97
CA GLN A 58 -11.23 -0.82 -9.58
C GLN A 58 -11.42 -1.91 -8.52
N SER A 59 -10.67 -1.84 -7.42
CA SER A 59 -10.83 -2.76 -6.30
C SER A 59 -12.24 -2.66 -5.70
N LYS A 60 -12.81 -1.47 -5.64
CA LYS A 60 -14.19 -1.26 -5.18
C LYS A 60 -15.21 -1.77 -6.19
N ILE A 61 -15.03 -1.42 -7.46
CA ILE A 61 -15.95 -1.81 -8.55
C ILE A 61 -16.05 -3.34 -8.63
N HIS A 62 -14.94 -4.03 -8.52
CA HIS A 62 -14.89 -5.49 -8.58
C HIS A 62 -15.14 -6.17 -7.22
N LYS A 63 -15.54 -5.41 -6.20
CA LYS A 63 -15.92 -5.91 -4.87
C LYS A 63 -14.90 -6.89 -4.28
N LYS A 64 -13.64 -6.49 -4.29
CA LYS A 64 -12.57 -7.31 -3.72
C LYS A 64 -12.75 -7.48 -2.21
N ASN A 65 -12.51 -8.68 -1.70
CA ASN A 65 -12.75 -9.03 -0.31
C ASN A 65 -11.67 -8.56 0.67
N LEU A 66 -10.49 -8.28 0.16
CA LEU A 66 -9.33 -7.83 0.94
C LEU A 66 -8.51 -6.91 0.06
N LEU A 67 -8.11 -5.77 0.61
CA LEU A 67 -7.20 -4.84 -0.07
C LEU A 67 -5.79 -4.97 0.48
N CYS A 68 -4.83 -5.10 -0.42
CA CYS A 68 -3.41 -5.02 -0.10
C CYS A 68 -2.92 -3.58 -0.35
N MET A 69 -2.14 -3.03 0.55
CA MET A 69 -1.49 -1.72 0.37
C MET A 69 -0.02 -1.86 0.78
N ASP A 70 0.79 -2.33 -0.12
CA ASP A 70 2.18 -2.66 0.16
C ASP A 70 3.11 -1.91 -0.81
N GLU A 71 3.72 -0.83 -0.40
CA GLU A 71 3.81 -0.24 0.94
C GLU A 71 3.34 1.22 0.90
N LEU A 72 2.94 1.78 2.04
CA LEU A 72 2.61 3.19 2.22
C LEU A 72 3.84 3.89 2.82
N GLY A 73 4.41 4.86 2.12
CA GLY A 73 5.68 5.40 2.52
C GLY A 73 5.97 6.81 2.04
N PHE A 74 7.23 7.05 1.75
CA PHE A 74 7.77 8.36 1.43
C PHE A 74 7.40 8.86 0.03
N PHE A 75 7.35 7.96 -0.97
CA PHE A 75 7.18 8.38 -2.36
C PHE A 75 5.82 9.00 -2.65
N GLU A 76 4.80 8.71 -1.82
CA GLU A 76 3.44 9.21 -1.97
C GLU A 76 3.19 10.53 -1.23
N LYS A 77 4.19 11.13 -0.61
CA LYS A 77 3.99 12.30 0.27
C LYS A 77 3.42 13.53 -0.44
N GLU A 78 3.57 13.64 -1.76
CA GLU A 78 3.00 14.73 -2.57
C GLU A 78 1.87 14.26 -3.49
N SER A 79 1.46 13.01 -3.37
CA SER A 79 0.36 12.44 -4.15
C SER A 79 -0.96 12.56 -3.39
N TYR A 80 -1.50 13.78 -3.35
CA TYR A 80 -2.65 14.11 -2.49
C TYR A 80 -3.92 13.36 -2.87
N GLN A 81 -4.16 13.14 -4.16
CA GLN A 81 -5.33 12.36 -4.60
C GLN A 81 -5.23 10.91 -4.17
N PHE A 82 -4.05 10.34 -4.26
CA PHE A 82 -3.78 8.99 -3.81
C PHE A 82 -3.95 8.86 -2.30
N GLN A 83 -3.40 9.81 -1.54
CA GLN A 83 -3.57 9.85 -0.07
C GLN A 83 -5.04 9.89 0.32
N LYS A 84 -5.82 10.72 -0.37
CA LYS A 84 -7.26 10.83 -0.14
C LYS A 84 -7.98 9.52 -0.42
N ALA A 85 -7.63 8.85 -1.51
CA ALA A 85 -8.21 7.57 -1.86
C ALA A 85 -7.88 6.48 -0.83
N VAL A 86 -6.66 6.46 -0.33
CA VAL A 86 -6.25 5.54 0.75
C VAL A 86 -7.07 5.80 2.02
N LEU A 87 -7.18 7.05 2.44
CA LEU A 87 -7.95 7.42 3.63
C LEU A 87 -9.43 7.06 3.50
N GLN A 88 -10.00 7.20 2.31
CA GLN A 88 -11.38 6.76 2.06
C GLN A 88 -11.52 5.25 2.23
N CYS A 89 -10.56 4.47 1.74
CA CYS A 89 -10.56 3.02 1.93
C CYS A 89 -10.56 2.63 3.41
N LEU A 90 -9.89 3.37 4.27
CA LEU A 90 -9.85 3.12 5.70
C LEU A 90 -11.22 3.31 6.37
N GLN A 91 -12.10 4.10 5.78
CA GLN A 91 -13.45 4.34 6.29
C GLN A 91 -14.47 3.31 5.81
N GLU A 92 -14.09 2.48 4.86
CA GLU A 92 -14.97 1.47 4.28
C GLU A 92 -14.87 0.14 5.03
N GLU A 93 -15.80 -0.77 4.71
CA GLU A 93 -15.89 -2.04 5.42
C GLU A 93 -14.88 -3.09 4.96
N THR A 94 -14.35 -2.97 3.75
CA THR A 94 -13.41 -3.95 3.22
C THR A 94 -12.12 -3.98 4.05
N PRO A 95 -11.72 -5.15 4.57
CA PRO A 95 -10.46 -5.25 5.31
C PRO A 95 -9.26 -4.86 4.46
N ILE A 96 -8.30 -4.25 5.11
CA ILE A 96 -7.05 -3.81 4.48
C ILE A 96 -5.88 -4.43 5.21
N LEU A 97 -4.97 -5.03 4.45
CA LEU A 97 -3.66 -5.42 4.95
C LEU A 97 -2.64 -4.51 4.29
N GLY A 98 -1.95 -3.72 5.08
CA GLY A 98 -0.98 -2.76 4.58
C GLY A 98 0.34 -2.82 5.31
N ALA A 99 1.40 -2.42 4.63
CA ALA A 99 2.69 -2.13 5.22
C ALA A 99 2.87 -0.62 5.22
N VAL A 100 3.19 -0.05 6.37
CA VAL A 100 3.40 1.39 6.55
C VAL A 100 4.82 1.61 7.01
N LYS A 101 5.53 2.47 6.31
CA LYS A 101 6.91 2.78 6.66
C LYS A 101 6.97 3.52 7.99
N GLU A 102 7.92 3.14 8.83
CA GLU A 102 8.21 3.84 10.07
C GLU A 102 9.05 5.09 9.76
N ALA A 103 8.37 6.20 9.51
CA ALA A 103 9.00 7.47 9.19
C ALA A 103 8.13 8.62 9.69
N PRO A 104 8.72 9.76 10.11
CA PRO A 104 7.97 10.92 10.59
C PRO A 104 7.41 11.75 9.43
N ILE A 105 6.49 11.16 8.68
CA ILE A 105 5.87 11.79 7.52
C ILE A 105 4.41 12.07 7.88
N PRO A 106 3.94 13.34 7.80
CA PRO A 106 2.60 13.73 8.28
C PRO A 106 1.46 12.90 7.70
N TRP A 107 1.48 12.56 6.42
CA TRP A 107 0.39 11.80 5.84
C TRP A 107 0.33 10.35 6.38
N LEU A 108 1.47 9.78 6.73
CA LEU A 108 1.52 8.46 7.37
C LEU A 108 0.99 8.50 8.80
N ASP A 109 1.17 9.63 9.50
CA ASP A 109 0.62 9.79 10.85
C ASP A 109 -0.91 9.76 10.82
N GLY A 110 -1.52 10.31 9.78
CA GLY A 110 -2.96 10.23 9.58
C GLY A 110 -3.47 8.79 9.44
N ILE A 111 -2.68 7.92 8.82
CA ILE A 111 -3.00 6.49 8.74
C ILE A 111 -2.78 5.80 10.07
N LYS A 112 -1.62 5.99 10.68
CA LYS A 112 -1.24 5.33 11.94
C LYS A 112 -2.19 5.66 13.08
N ASN A 113 -2.72 6.87 13.10
CA ASN A 113 -3.63 7.36 14.14
C ASN A 113 -5.10 7.20 13.79
N HIS A 114 -5.43 6.64 12.61
CA HIS A 114 -6.80 6.45 12.21
C HIS A 114 -7.51 5.44 13.11
N PRO A 115 -8.76 5.72 13.56
CA PRO A 115 -9.46 4.85 14.51
C PRO A 115 -9.72 3.43 13.99
N ASN A 116 -9.77 3.24 12.68
CA ASN A 116 -9.99 1.93 12.07
C ASN A 116 -8.70 1.17 11.78
N VAL A 117 -7.55 1.73 12.14
CA VAL A 117 -6.24 1.09 11.90
C VAL A 117 -5.74 0.44 13.18
N LYS A 118 -5.38 -0.84 13.06
CA LYS A 118 -4.63 -1.56 14.09
C LYS A 118 -3.18 -1.63 13.64
N LEU A 119 -2.32 -0.90 14.33
CA LEU A 119 -0.90 -0.84 14.02
C LEU A 119 -0.16 -1.96 14.75
N ILE A 120 0.59 -2.75 14.01
CA ILE A 120 1.40 -3.84 14.57
C ILE A 120 2.86 -3.57 14.23
N PRO A 121 3.66 -3.11 15.19
CA PRO A 121 5.09 -2.90 14.95
C PRO A 121 5.82 -4.20 14.65
N ILE A 122 6.66 -4.18 13.63
CA ILE A 122 7.47 -5.34 13.24
C ILE A 122 8.92 -5.08 13.60
N SER A 123 9.53 -6.05 14.29
CA SER A 123 10.94 -6.04 14.66
C SER A 123 11.61 -7.34 14.24
N LEU A 124 12.92 -7.40 14.32
CA LEU A 124 13.66 -8.64 14.07
C LEU A 124 13.26 -9.75 15.06
N GLU A 125 12.80 -9.38 16.25
CA GLU A 125 12.40 -10.34 17.28
C GLU A 125 11.04 -10.98 17.03
N ASN A 126 10.09 -10.24 16.42
CA ASN A 126 8.71 -10.70 16.28
C ASN A 126 8.30 -11.03 14.83
N ARG A 127 9.12 -10.70 13.84
CA ARG A 127 8.73 -10.81 12.43
C ARG A 127 8.23 -12.19 12.01
N ASP A 128 8.75 -13.24 12.62
CA ASP A 128 8.37 -14.62 12.27
C ASP A 128 7.00 -15.01 12.85
N ARG A 129 6.53 -14.31 13.89
CA ARG A 129 5.22 -14.55 14.53
C ARG A 129 4.11 -13.70 13.91
N ILE A 130 4.46 -12.55 13.33
CA ILE A 130 3.48 -11.58 12.83
C ILE A 130 2.55 -12.18 11.77
N PRO A 131 3.00 -12.98 10.79
CA PRO A 131 2.09 -13.56 9.81
C PRO A 131 0.94 -14.35 10.42
N SER A 132 1.20 -15.14 11.46
CA SER A 132 0.16 -15.92 12.15
C SER A 132 -0.83 -15.00 12.88
N VAL A 133 -0.34 -13.96 13.53
CA VAL A 133 -1.18 -12.98 14.24
C VAL A 133 -2.10 -12.25 13.25
N ILE A 134 -1.56 -11.82 12.13
CA ILE A 134 -2.30 -11.13 11.07
C ILE A 134 -3.36 -12.05 10.48
N ALA A 135 -3.01 -13.32 10.20
CA ALA A 135 -3.94 -14.29 9.67
C ALA A 135 -5.16 -14.47 10.57
N GLU A 136 -4.96 -14.58 11.88
CA GLU A 136 -6.06 -14.69 12.85
C GLU A 136 -6.96 -13.46 12.84
N ILE A 137 -6.38 -12.27 12.80
CA ILE A 137 -7.13 -11.00 12.78
C ILE A 137 -7.97 -10.92 11.50
N LEU A 138 -7.39 -11.25 10.34
CA LEU A 138 -8.07 -11.20 9.06
C LEU A 138 -9.20 -12.23 8.98
N GLU A 139 -9.00 -13.45 9.45
CA GLU A 139 -10.03 -14.47 9.50
C GLU A 139 -11.24 -14.01 10.31
N SER A 140 -11.01 -13.42 11.48
CA SER A 140 -12.07 -12.87 12.31
C SER A 140 -12.82 -11.75 11.59
N SER A 141 -12.11 -10.88 10.90
CA SER A 141 -12.71 -9.78 10.16
C SER A 141 -13.55 -10.25 8.97
N LEU A 142 -13.08 -11.27 8.24
CA LEU A 142 -13.80 -11.83 7.10
C LEU A 142 -15.03 -12.62 7.55
N LYS A 143 -14.96 -13.37 8.64
CA LYS A 143 -16.09 -14.12 9.19
C LYS A 143 -17.24 -13.23 9.64
N LYS A 144 -16.97 -12.03 10.14
CA LYS A 144 -18.00 -11.07 10.57
C LYS A 144 -18.84 -10.52 9.42
N ARG A 145 -18.45 -10.77 8.17
CA ARG A 145 -19.13 -10.26 6.97
C ARG A 145 -20.07 -11.28 6.32
N ILE A 146 -19.99 -12.49 6.76
CA ILE A 146 -20.89 -13.56 6.33
C ILE A 146 -22.09 -13.60 7.30
#